data_82ae700bc732b141ac68ea6bd49fa00a
#
_entry.id   82ae700bc732b141ac68ea6bd49fa00a
#
_cell.length_a   1.000
_cell.length_b   1.000
_cell.length_c   1.000
_cell.angle_alpha   90.00
_cell.angle_beta   90.00
_cell.angle_gamma   90.00
#
_symmetry.space_group_name_H-M   'P 1'
#
loop_
_entity.id
_entity.type
_entity.pdbx_description
1 polymer ?
#
loop_
_entity_poly.entity_id
_entity_poly.type
_entity_poly.pdbx_seq_one_letter_code
_entity_poly.pdbx_strand_id
1 'polypeptide(L)'
;DMRELRLVKVTGADGVAHYSSPDEWESTPTLASLLPTLFQSAEGVEHLLVVKTLKGAAQTVAAGIDWEEWPEVLGTLAGDDTILVVVRDPSATSAVQRRIEEMAGH
;
A
#
# COMPACT_ATOMS: atom_id res chain seq x y z
N ASP A 1 -10.57 13.64 -0.53
CA ASP A 1 -10.51 12.89 -0.44
C ASP A 1 -10.10 12.84 -0.36
N MET A 2 -10.04 13.31 -0.66
CA MET A 2 -9.98 12.53 -0.67
C MET A 2 -9.43 12.48 -0.87
N ARG A 3 -9.34 12.96 -1.44
CA ARG A 3 -9.24 12.28 -1.62
C ARG A 3 -8.71 12.30 -1.80
N GLU A 4 -8.79 12.92 -2.02
CA GLU A 4 -8.69 12.29 -2.10
C GLU A 4 -8.20 12.10 -2.25
N LEU A 5 -8.36 12.73 -2.22
CA LEU A 5 -8.35 11.95 -2.26
C LEU A 5 -8.07 11.70 -2.72
N ARG A 6 -8.15 12.00 -3.00
CA ARG A 6 -8.35 11.19 -3.34
C ARG A 6 -8.45 10.69 -3.65
N LEU A 7 -8.61 10.87 -3.67
CA LEU A 7 -9.04 9.91 -3.79
C LEU A 7 -9.08 9.22 -3.58
N VAL A 8 -9.48 9.27 -3.55
CA VAL A 8 -9.88 8.20 -3.33
C VAL A 8 -10.26 7.56 -3.36
N LYS A 9 -10.57 7.40 -3.37
CA LYS A 9 -11.16 6.45 -3.37
C LYS A 9 -11.47 5.98 -3.02
N VAL A 10 -11.73 6.14 -3.21
CA VAL A 10 -12.28 5.26 -3.03
C VAL A 10 -12.49 4.69 -2.91
N THR A 11 -12.91 4.83 -2.89
CA THR A 11 -13.40 4.07 -2.79
C THR A 11 -13.84 3.80 -2.58
N GLY A 12 -14.14 4.12 -2.84
CA GLY A 12 -14.85 3.66 -2.89
C GLY A 12 -15.29 3.68 -2.87
N ALA A 13 -15.62 3.98 -3.05
CA ALA A 13 -16.22 3.74 -3.30
C ALA A 13 -16.56 3.75 -3.53
N ASP A 14 -16.70 4.24 -3.63
CA ASP A 14 -17.10 3.86 -4.13
C ASP A 14 -16.93 3.37 -4.31
N GLY A 15 -16.76 3.48 -4.36
CA GLY A 15 -16.78 2.76 -4.66
C GLY A 15 -16.47 2.45 -5.06
N VAL A 16 -16.57 2.58 -5.27
CA VAL A 16 -16.48 2.14 -6.01
C VAL A 16 -16.41 2.14 -6.71
N ALA A 17 -16.42 2.31 -6.79
CA ALA A 17 -16.45 2.11 -7.62
C ALA A 17 -16.14 2.41 -8.64
N HIS A 18 -16.01 2.83 -9.02
CA HIS A 18 -15.78 3.11 -10.14
C HIS A 18 -14.88 2.43 -10.77
N TYR A 19 -14.96 1.61 -10.73
CA TYR A 19 -14.10 0.96 -11.31
C TYR A 19 -14.55 0.43 -12.47
N SER A 20 -14.01 0.44 -13.10
CA SER A 20 -13.52 0.13 -14.28
C SER A 20 -13.88 -1.26 -14.74
N SER A 21 -13.43 -1.70 -15.87
CA SER A 21 -13.74 -3.00 -16.43
C SER A 21 -12.94 -4.09 -15.72
N PRO A 22 -13.42 -5.34 -15.77
CA PRO A 22 -12.61 -6.45 -15.27
C PRO A 22 -11.26 -6.56 -15.96
N ASP A 23 -11.16 -6.15 -17.21
CA ASP A 23 -9.90 -6.19 -17.92
C ASP A 23 -8.87 -5.31 -17.24
N GLU A 24 -9.28 -4.14 -16.75
CA GLU A 24 -8.35 -3.29 -16.02
C GLU A 24 -7.90 -3.94 -14.73
N TRP A 25 -8.81 -4.61 -14.05
CA TRP A 25 -8.44 -5.28 -12.83
C TRP A 25 -7.41 -6.36 -13.09
N GLU A 26 -7.62 -7.12 -14.16
CA GLU A 26 -6.71 -8.21 -14.49
C GLU A 26 -5.33 -7.69 -14.86
N SER A 27 -5.26 -6.48 -15.42
CA SER A 27 -3.99 -5.91 -15.81
C SER A 27 -3.31 -5.14 -14.68
N THR A 28 -3.98 -4.95 -13.54
CA THR A 28 -3.40 -4.22 -12.42
C THR A 28 -2.27 -5.04 -11.80
N PRO A 29 -1.06 -4.46 -11.66
CA PRO A 29 0.04 -5.21 -11.04
C PRO A 29 -0.28 -5.51 -9.57
N THR A 30 0.11 -6.69 -9.14
CA THR A 30 -0.06 -7.07 -7.75
C THR A 30 1.07 -6.50 -6.91
N LEU A 31 0.82 -6.38 -5.60
CA LEU A 31 1.87 -5.93 -4.69
C LEU A 31 3.08 -6.86 -4.78
N ALA A 32 2.86 -8.17 -4.87
CA ALA A 32 3.95 -9.12 -4.95
C ALA A 32 4.80 -8.92 -6.19
N SER A 33 4.22 -8.43 -7.29
CA SER A 33 4.98 -8.18 -8.51
C SER A 33 5.71 -6.85 -8.47
N LEU A 34 5.23 -5.90 -7.66
CA LEU A 34 5.81 -4.56 -7.59
C LEU A 34 6.98 -4.47 -6.62
N LEU A 35 6.86 -5.13 -5.48
CA LEU A 35 7.81 -4.94 -4.40
C LEU A 35 9.25 -5.36 -4.75
N PRO A 36 9.48 -6.47 -5.45
CA PRO A 36 10.88 -6.85 -5.72
C PRO A 36 11.67 -5.78 -6.45
N THR A 37 11.02 -5.01 -7.30
CA THR A 37 11.70 -3.95 -8.06
C THR A 37 11.69 -2.61 -7.34
N LEU A 38 10.56 -2.28 -6.69
CA LEU A 38 10.34 -0.91 -6.22
C LEU A 38 10.65 -0.70 -4.74
N PHE A 39 10.73 -1.78 -3.97
CA PHE A 39 10.93 -1.68 -2.52
C PHE A 39 12.38 -1.33 -2.20
N GLN A 40 12.56 -0.40 -1.26
CA GLN A 40 13.89 -0.05 -0.77
C GLN A 40 14.09 -0.51 0.68
N SER A 41 13.20 -0.10 1.56
CA SER A 41 13.31 -0.45 2.98
C SER A 41 11.99 -0.27 3.68
N ALA A 42 11.88 -0.86 4.87
CA ALA A 42 10.70 -0.68 5.71
C ALA A 42 11.15 -0.65 7.15
N GLU A 43 10.56 0.26 7.93
CA GLU A 43 10.91 0.39 9.33
C GLU A 43 9.68 0.81 10.10
N GLY A 44 9.38 0.12 11.20
CA GLY A 44 8.20 0.38 11.98
C GLY A 44 8.48 1.08 13.30
N VAL A 45 7.53 1.88 13.76
CA VAL A 45 7.53 2.48 15.09
C VAL A 45 6.09 2.61 15.54
N GLU A 46 5.76 1.97 16.66
CA GLU A 46 4.40 2.01 17.18
C GLU A 46 3.39 1.54 16.13
N HIS A 47 2.40 2.37 15.83
CA HIS A 47 1.36 2.10 14.84
C HIS A 47 1.80 2.35 13.40
N LEU A 48 3.01 2.86 13.20
CA LEU A 48 3.42 3.36 11.89
C LEU A 48 4.49 2.48 11.29
N LEU A 49 4.36 2.23 10.00
CA LEU A 49 5.39 1.55 9.23
C LEU A 49 5.78 2.47 8.08
N VAL A 50 7.04 2.82 8.02
CA VAL A 50 7.55 3.68 6.97
C VAL A 50 8.19 2.81 5.90
N VAL A 51 7.63 2.83 4.70
CA VAL A 51 8.14 2.06 3.57
C VAL A 51 8.75 3.01 2.58
N LYS A 52 10.01 2.76 2.23
CA LYS A 52 10.70 3.56 1.21
C LYS A 52 10.72 2.81 -0.10
N THR A 53 10.51 3.53 -1.19
CA THR A 53 10.50 2.98 -2.53
C THR A 53 11.43 3.77 -3.43
N LEU A 54 11.58 3.29 -4.66
CA LEU A 54 12.22 4.11 -5.68
C LEU A 54 11.40 5.38 -5.89
N LYS A 55 12.07 6.44 -6.36
CA LYS A 55 11.40 7.72 -6.59
C LYS A 55 10.25 7.55 -7.56
N GLY A 56 9.13 8.17 -7.21
CA GLY A 56 7.94 8.14 -8.05
C GLY A 56 7.09 6.90 -7.88
N ALA A 57 7.52 5.93 -7.05
CA ALA A 57 6.84 4.65 -6.97
C ALA A 57 5.94 4.48 -5.75
N ALA A 58 5.98 5.44 -4.80
CA ALA A 58 5.29 5.23 -3.53
C ALA A 58 3.79 5.05 -3.71
N GLN A 59 3.16 5.86 -4.54
CA GLN A 59 1.71 5.77 -4.71
C GLN A 59 1.30 4.46 -5.36
N THR A 60 2.08 3.97 -6.30
CA THR A 60 1.81 2.68 -6.94
C THR A 60 1.89 1.54 -5.93
N VAL A 61 2.92 1.54 -5.10
CA VAL A 61 3.09 0.50 -4.09
C VAL A 61 2.00 0.62 -3.02
N ALA A 62 1.68 1.85 -2.60
CA ALA A 62 0.62 2.06 -1.61
C ALA A 62 -0.72 1.55 -2.11
N ALA A 63 -1.03 1.78 -3.38
CA ALA A 63 -2.26 1.26 -3.98
C ALA A 63 -2.27 -0.27 -3.92
N GLY A 64 -1.11 -0.89 -4.14
CA GLY A 64 -1.00 -2.34 -4.02
C GLY A 64 -1.25 -2.83 -2.61
N ILE A 65 -0.74 -2.11 -1.62
CA ILE A 65 -1.00 -2.46 -0.22
C ILE A 65 -2.49 -2.33 0.10
N ASP A 66 -3.10 -1.24 -0.34
CA ASP A 66 -4.53 -1.03 -0.10
C ASP A 66 -5.35 -2.14 -0.75
N TRP A 67 -4.94 -2.58 -1.93
CA TRP A 67 -5.66 -3.61 -2.68
C TRP A 67 -5.64 -4.96 -1.97
N GLU A 68 -4.59 -5.22 -1.16
CA GLU A 68 -4.51 -6.47 -0.42
C GLU A 68 -5.53 -6.58 0.71
N GLU A 69 -6.00 -5.43 1.21
CA GLU A 69 -7.01 -5.37 2.27
C GLU A 69 -6.60 -6.15 3.51
N TRP A 70 -5.34 -6.00 3.91
CA TRP A 70 -4.87 -6.66 5.13
C TRP A 70 -5.62 -6.09 6.34
N PRO A 71 -6.20 -6.96 7.18
CA PRO A 71 -6.98 -6.44 8.32
C PRO A 71 -6.14 -5.65 9.33
N GLU A 72 -4.84 -5.90 9.39
CA GLU A 72 -3.96 -5.18 10.32
C GLU A 72 -3.74 -3.73 9.89
N VAL A 73 -3.98 -3.41 8.64
CA VAL A 73 -3.68 -2.09 8.08
C VAL A 73 -4.95 -1.26 7.99
N LEU A 74 -4.93 -0.08 8.64
CA LEU A 74 -6.05 0.85 8.54
C LEU A 74 -6.04 1.63 7.24
N GLY A 75 -4.85 1.94 6.74
CA GLY A 75 -4.73 2.69 5.50
C GLY A 75 -3.30 3.08 5.24
N THR A 76 -3.09 3.73 4.10
CA THR A 76 -1.76 4.19 3.70
C THR A 76 -1.82 5.64 3.25
N LEU A 77 -0.68 6.31 3.36
CA LEU A 77 -0.50 7.66 2.86
C LEU A 77 0.83 7.70 2.13
N ALA A 78 0.81 8.04 0.85
CA ALA A 78 2.02 7.95 0.04
C ALA A 78 2.43 9.31 -0.50
N GLY A 79 3.73 9.58 -0.42
CA GLY A 79 4.33 10.71 -1.10
C GLY A 79 4.96 10.27 -2.41
N ASP A 80 6.18 10.72 -2.66
CA ASP A 80 6.88 10.37 -3.89
C ASP A 80 7.62 9.03 -3.74
N ASP A 81 8.38 8.87 -2.68
CA ASP A 81 9.20 7.68 -2.44
C ASP A 81 9.00 7.10 -1.04
N THR A 82 8.02 7.58 -0.32
CA THR A 82 7.79 7.17 1.06
C THR A 82 6.31 6.90 1.27
N ILE A 83 6.00 5.78 1.91
CA ILE A 83 4.64 5.41 2.25
C ILE A 83 4.55 5.32 3.77
N LEU A 84 3.52 5.91 4.33
CA LEU A 84 3.20 5.75 5.73
C LEU A 84 2.05 4.77 5.83
N VAL A 85 2.31 3.59 6.40
CA VAL A 85 1.29 2.58 6.60
C VAL A 85 0.83 2.67 8.04
N VAL A 86 -0.46 2.86 8.24
CA VAL A 86 -1.03 2.97 9.59
C VAL A 86 -1.57 1.62 9.98
N VAL A 87 -1.00 1.06 11.04
CA VAL A 87 -1.31 -0.28 11.52
C VAL A 87 -2.26 -0.17 12.71
N ARG A 88 -3.23 -1.06 12.74
CA ARG A 88 -4.30 -1.03 13.74
C ARG A 88 -3.78 -1.20 15.16
N ASP A 89 -2.76 -2.06 15.32
CA ASP A 89 -2.24 -2.42 16.63
C ASP A 89 -0.71 -2.43 16.56
N PRO A 90 -0.02 -1.75 17.51
CA PRO A 90 1.45 -1.74 17.47
C PRO A 90 2.07 -3.13 17.48
N SER A 91 1.39 -4.10 18.09
CA SER A 91 1.93 -5.46 18.13
C SER A 91 1.94 -6.13 16.76
N ALA A 92 1.19 -5.59 15.79
CA ALA A 92 1.12 -6.15 14.44
C ALA A 92 2.09 -5.48 13.48
N THR A 93 2.72 -4.38 13.89
CA THR A 93 3.55 -3.59 12.96
C THR A 93 4.72 -4.41 12.42
N SER A 94 5.41 -5.16 13.27
CA SER A 94 6.55 -5.95 12.80
C SER A 94 6.11 -7.08 11.89
N ALA A 95 4.91 -7.63 12.10
CA ALA A 95 4.40 -8.69 11.23
C ALA A 95 4.09 -8.14 9.84
N VAL A 96 3.50 -6.93 9.77
CA VAL A 96 3.22 -6.29 8.49
C VAL A 96 4.54 -5.95 7.78
N GLN A 97 5.51 -5.43 8.53
CA GLN A 97 6.82 -5.11 7.98
C GLN A 97 7.47 -6.36 7.37
N ARG A 98 7.46 -7.45 8.10
CA ARG A 98 8.07 -8.70 7.63
C ARG A 98 7.36 -9.21 6.39
N ARG A 99 6.04 -9.11 6.36
CA ARG A 99 5.26 -9.56 5.21
C ARG A 99 5.67 -8.81 3.95
N ILE A 100 5.82 -7.49 4.07
CA ILE A 100 6.23 -6.65 2.94
C ILE A 100 7.66 -7.00 2.52
N GLU A 101 8.56 -7.17 3.49
CA GLU A 101 9.94 -7.50 3.19
C GLU A 101 10.06 -8.84 2.49
N GLU A 102 9.29 -9.83 2.93
CA GLU A 102 9.32 -11.14 2.30
C GLU A 102 8.81 -11.08 0.87
N MET A 103 7.74 -10.31 0.63
CA MET A 103 7.22 -10.15 -0.72
C MET A 103 8.23 -9.46 -1.62
N ALA A 104 9.08 -8.60 -1.05
CA ALA A 104 10.09 -7.90 -1.81
C ALA A 104 11.35 -8.73 -2.04
N GLY A 105 11.44 -9.89 -1.42
CA GLY A 105 12.61 -10.74 -1.57
C GLY A 105 13.74 -10.38 -0.62
N HIS A 106 13.41 -9.68 0.45
CA HIS A 106 14.39 -9.29 1.46
C HIS A 106 14.33 -10.21 2.71
#